data_d54873fc14b87adcebbbc7be0b4d5ad9
#
_entry.id   d54873fc14b87adcebbbc7be0b4d5ad9
#
_cell.length_a   1.000
_cell.length_b   1.000
_cell.length_c   1.000
_cell.angle_alpha   90.00
_cell.angle_beta   90.00
_cell.angle_gamma   90.00
#
_symmetry.space_group_name_H-M   'P 1'
#
loop_
_entity.id
_entity.type
_entity.pdbx_description
1 polymer ?
#
loop_
_entity_poly.entity_id
_entity_poly.type
_entity_poly.pdbx_seq_one_letter_code
_entity_poly.pdbx_strand_id
1 'polypeptide(L)'
;MLIIYIKAGSLVQKLNIKRKSTLDNKTIMLHKLYSSLANKKNNINSIMNLFNKDNKSYLKYNHKYNVIIQGIIYLVLGIIEVSRYAIIFYAIYLVSIGNIEIGTILLIYSYYDKIITNFEVLGTITADYQSFNVSLNRLNKVTTREVIAK
;
A
#
# COMPACT_ATOMS: atom_id res chain seq x y z
N MET A 1 -2.04 3.75 19.00
CA MET A 1 -1.76 2.99 17.77
C MET A 1 -3.00 2.78 16.91
N LEU A 2 -4.08 2.14 17.39
CA LEU A 2 -5.30 1.86 16.60
C LEU A 2 -5.94 3.10 15.95
N ILE A 3 -6.02 4.23 16.63
CA ILE A 3 -6.64 5.47 16.13
C ILE A 3 -5.85 6.06 14.96
N ILE A 4 -4.52 6.01 15.02
CA ILE A 4 -3.64 6.48 13.94
C ILE A 4 -3.80 5.58 12.72
N TYR A 5 -3.90 4.27 12.93
CA TYR A 5 -4.11 3.28 11.86
C TYR A 5 -5.46 3.47 11.15
N ILE A 6 -6.54 3.72 11.90
CA ILE A 6 -7.87 3.96 11.33
C ILE A 6 -7.93 5.27 10.53
N LYS A 7 -7.37 6.37 11.06
CA LYS A 7 -7.31 7.66 10.34
C LYS A 7 -6.40 7.60 9.10
N ALA A 8 -5.24 6.98 9.22
CA ALA A 8 -4.33 6.79 8.11
C ALA A 8 -4.94 5.86 7.04
N GLY A 9 -5.62 4.79 7.45
CA GLY A 9 -6.30 3.86 6.55
C GLY A 9 -7.36 4.54 5.68
N SER A 10 -8.20 5.41 6.25
CA SER A 10 -9.23 6.13 5.49
C SER A 10 -8.63 7.10 4.46
N LEU A 11 -7.55 7.78 4.82
CA LEU A 11 -6.84 8.70 3.93
C LEU A 11 -6.13 7.96 2.79
N VAL A 12 -5.48 6.85 3.09
CA VAL A 12 -4.85 5.96 2.11
C VAL A 12 -5.90 5.39 1.15
N GLN A 13 -7.05 4.94 1.67
CA GLN A 13 -8.13 4.42 0.87
C GLN A 13 -8.69 5.47 -0.11
N LYS A 14 -8.94 6.71 0.35
CA LYS A 14 -9.39 7.81 -0.52
C LYS A 14 -8.38 8.13 -1.62
N LEU A 15 -7.10 8.14 -1.30
CA LEU A 15 -6.04 8.38 -2.29
C LEU A 15 -5.91 7.21 -3.28
N ASN A 16 -6.06 5.98 -2.81
CA ASN A 16 -6.02 4.80 -3.67
C ASN A 16 -7.19 4.78 -4.67
N ILE A 17 -8.38 5.15 -4.23
CA ILE A 17 -9.56 5.30 -5.10
C ILE A 17 -9.28 6.35 -6.19
N LYS A 18 -8.78 7.54 -5.82
CA LYS A 18 -8.42 8.58 -6.79
C LYS A 18 -7.31 8.13 -7.75
N ARG A 19 -6.27 7.47 -7.24
CA ARG A 19 -5.19 6.91 -8.06
C ARG A 19 -5.72 5.90 -9.08
N LYS A 20 -6.57 4.96 -8.65
CA LYS A 20 -7.18 3.96 -9.54
C LYS A 20 -8.07 4.60 -10.59
N SER A 21 -8.91 5.55 -10.22
CA SER A 21 -9.76 6.30 -11.15
C SER A 21 -8.94 7.05 -12.22
N THR A 22 -7.85 7.72 -11.82
CA THR A 22 -6.96 8.39 -12.80
C THR A 22 -6.17 7.41 -13.66
N LEU A 23 -5.85 6.22 -13.17
CA LEU A 23 -5.25 5.14 -13.94
C LEU A 23 -6.22 4.62 -15.00
N ASP A 24 -7.48 4.38 -14.63
CA ASP A 24 -8.52 3.91 -15.56
C ASP A 24 -8.73 4.94 -16.70
N ASN A 25 -8.81 6.24 -16.37
CA ASN A 25 -8.90 7.30 -17.37
C ASN A 25 -7.69 7.32 -18.32
N LYS A 26 -6.47 7.23 -17.77
CA LYS A 26 -5.25 7.12 -18.56
C LYS A 26 -5.29 5.93 -19.51
N THR A 27 -5.72 4.76 -19.05
CA THR A 27 -5.81 3.54 -19.86
C THR A 27 -6.84 3.68 -21.00
N ILE A 28 -8.01 4.26 -20.70
CA ILE A 28 -9.04 4.55 -21.71
C ILE A 28 -8.50 5.51 -22.78
N MET A 29 -7.79 6.57 -22.37
CA MET A 29 -7.20 7.52 -23.32
C MET A 29 -6.08 6.89 -24.16
N LEU A 30 -5.31 5.98 -23.57
CA LEU A 30 -4.28 5.22 -24.28
C LEU A 30 -4.91 4.33 -25.37
N HIS A 31 -5.99 3.62 -25.07
CA HIS A 31 -6.73 2.85 -26.06
C HIS A 31 -7.32 3.72 -27.19
N LYS A 32 -7.88 4.90 -26.85
CA LYS A 32 -8.37 5.85 -27.85
C LYS A 32 -7.25 6.36 -28.75
N LEU A 33 -6.07 6.59 -28.19
CA LEU A 33 -4.89 7.05 -28.93
C LEU A 33 -4.43 5.96 -29.92
N TYR A 34 -4.34 4.70 -29.48
CA TYR A 34 -4.00 3.58 -30.37
C TYR A 34 -5.03 3.41 -31.50
N SER A 35 -6.32 3.44 -31.21
CA SER A 35 -7.37 3.32 -32.21
C SER A 35 -7.37 4.48 -33.20
N SER A 36 -7.07 5.70 -32.78
CA SER A 36 -6.98 6.86 -33.67
C SER A 36 -5.74 6.86 -34.55
N LEU A 37 -4.62 6.32 -34.04
CA LEU A 37 -3.40 6.08 -34.83
C LEU A 37 -3.64 5.02 -35.88
N ALA A 38 -4.28 3.90 -35.53
CA ALA A 38 -4.61 2.82 -36.46
C ALA A 38 -5.54 3.29 -37.60
N ASN A 39 -6.48 4.18 -37.31
CA ASN A 39 -7.47 4.68 -38.24
C ASN A 39 -7.07 5.98 -38.99
N LYS A 40 -5.81 6.42 -38.87
CA LYS A 40 -5.27 7.67 -39.49
C LYS A 40 -6.18 8.89 -39.31
N LYS A 41 -6.84 9.02 -38.16
CA LYS A 41 -7.74 10.13 -37.87
C LYS A 41 -6.99 11.43 -37.61
N ASN A 42 -7.45 12.54 -38.20
CA ASN A 42 -6.83 13.89 -38.10
C ASN A 42 -6.83 14.53 -36.69
N ASN A 43 -7.29 13.81 -35.65
CA ASN A 43 -7.48 14.38 -34.30
C ASN A 43 -6.46 13.89 -33.25
N ILE A 44 -5.30 13.43 -33.70
CA ILE A 44 -4.27 12.81 -32.84
C ILE A 44 -3.75 13.82 -31.80
N ASN A 45 -3.54 15.08 -32.19
CA ASN A 45 -2.98 16.10 -31.30
C ASN A 45 -3.91 16.42 -30.12
N SER A 46 -5.22 16.46 -30.31
CA SER A 46 -6.17 16.71 -29.21
C SER A 46 -6.23 15.52 -28.24
N ILE A 47 -6.20 14.29 -28.77
CA ILE A 47 -6.18 13.06 -27.94
C ILE A 47 -4.87 12.98 -27.16
N MET A 48 -3.74 13.33 -27.76
CA MET A 48 -2.43 13.38 -27.12
C MET A 48 -2.42 14.41 -25.95
N ASN A 49 -2.99 15.57 -26.14
CA ASN A 49 -3.11 16.58 -25.09
C ASN A 49 -3.96 16.11 -23.90
N LEU A 50 -5.07 15.43 -24.17
CA LEU A 50 -5.91 14.82 -23.13
C LEU A 50 -5.16 13.69 -22.40
N PHE A 51 -4.48 12.82 -23.13
CA PHE A 51 -3.63 11.78 -22.54
C PHE A 51 -2.56 12.35 -21.62
N ASN A 52 -1.86 13.41 -22.07
CA ASN A 52 -0.83 14.07 -21.27
C ASN A 52 -1.40 14.70 -19.98
N LYS A 53 -2.63 15.26 -20.04
CA LYS A 53 -3.34 15.80 -18.87
C LYS A 53 -3.68 14.69 -17.88
N ASP A 54 -4.24 13.57 -18.35
CA ASP A 54 -4.61 12.44 -17.52
C ASP A 54 -3.38 11.74 -16.94
N ASN A 55 -2.30 11.62 -17.73
CA ASN A 55 -1.03 11.09 -17.26
C ASN A 55 -0.41 11.94 -16.15
N LYS A 56 -0.40 13.28 -16.29
CA LYS A 56 0.05 14.19 -15.23
C LYS A 56 -0.78 14.04 -13.95
N SER A 57 -2.10 13.91 -14.09
CA SER A 57 -3.00 13.70 -12.96
C SER A 57 -2.72 12.37 -12.26
N TYR A 58 -2.55 11.29 -13.01
CA TYR A 58 -2.17 9.99 -12.47
C TYR A 58 -0.83 10.06 -11.73
N LEU A 59 0.21 10.63 -12.34
CA LEU A 59 1.54 10.75 -11.72
C LEU A 59 1.47 11.52 -10.40
N LYS A 60 0.70 12.63 -10.34
CA LYS A 60 0.50 13.41 -9.13
C LYS A 60 -0.13 12.59 -8.00
N TYR A 61 -1.21 11.87 -8.27
CA TYR A 61 -1.88 11.07 -7.25
C TYR A 61 -1.09 9.81 -6.87
N ASN A 62 -0.40 9.19 -7.83
CA ASN A 62 0.48 8.06 -7.58
C ASN A 62 1.67 8.45 -6.68
N HIS A 63 2.32 9.57 -6.98
CA HIS A 63 3.41 10.10 -6.14
C HIS A 63 2.91 10.41 -4.73
N LYS A 64 1.80 11.13 -4.59
CA LYS A 64 1.22 11.44 -3.28
C LYS A 64 0.85 10.18 -2.48
N TYR A 65 0.28 9.19 -3.13
CA TYR A 65 -0.04 7.90 -2.52
C TYR A 65 1.22 7.20 -2.01
N ASN A 66 2.25 7.11 -2.86
CA ASN A 66 3.50 6.43 -2.50
C ASN A 66 4.24 7.14 -1.35
N VAL A 67 4.30 8.48 -1.35
CA VAL A 67 4.93 9.25 -0.26
C VAL A 67 4.22 8.98 1.08
N ILE A 68 2.89 8.97 1.09
CA ILE A 68 2.13 8.72 2.33
C ILE A 68 2.30 7.28 2.79
N ILE A 69 2.24 6.30 1.89
CA ILE A 69 2.47 4.89 2.23
C ILE A 69 3.88 4.69 2.79
N GLN A 70 4.90 5.21 2.10
CA GLN A 70 6.28 5.10 2.58
C GLN A 70 6.46 5.79 3.94
N GLY A 71 5.85 6.97 4.13
CA GLY A 71 5.88 7.65 5.42
C GLY A 71 5.28 6.82 6.55
N ILE A 72 4.15 6.16 6.32
CA ILE A 72 3.53 5.25 7.31
C ILE A 72 4.44 4.05 7.59
N ILE A 73 5.02 3.45 6.56
CA ILE A 73 5.95 2.30 6.70
C ILE A 73 7.15 2.70 7.55
N TYR A 74 7.80 3.82 7.26
CA TYR A 74 8.95 4.29 8.04
C TYR A 74 8.60 4.63 9.48
N LEU A 75 7.42 5.19 9.74
CA LEU A 75 6.95 5.43 11.11
C LEU A 75 6.77 4.11 11.88
N VAL A 76 6.18 3.10 11.26
CA VAL A 76 6.00 1.78 11.88
C VAL A 76 7.35 1.13 12.16
N LEU A 77 8.25 1.12 11.19
CA LEU A 77 9.61 0.60 11.35
C LEU A 77 10.38 1.34 12.45
N GLY A 78 10.27 2.66 12.51
CA GLY A 78 10.89 3.46 13.58
C GLY A 78 10.39 3.07 14.97
N ILE A 79 9.09 2.83 15.13
CA ILE A 79 8.52 2.39 16.42
C ILE A 79 9.04 0.98 16.78
N ILE A 80 9.13 0.08 15.82
CA ILE A 80 9.67 -1.27 16.02
C ILE A 80 11.13 -1.19 16.49
N GLU A 81 11.96 -0.39 15.82
CA GLU A 81 13.36 -0.24 16.18
C GLU A 81 13.53 0.37 17.58
N VAL A 82 12.79 1.43 17.89
CA VAL A 82 12.82 2.04 19.24
C VAL A 82 12.41 1.03 20.32
N SER A 83 11.37 0.23 20.07
CA SER A 83 10.96 -0.80 21.03
C SER A 83 11.99 -1.92 21.17
N ARG A 84 12.69 -2.29 20.09
CA ARG A 84 13.81 -3.25 20.14
C ARG A 84 14.92 -2.78 21.08
N TYR A 85 15.39 -1.56 20.91
CA TYR A 85 16.42 -0.99 21.76
C TYR A 85 15.97 -0.86 23.22
N ALA A 86 14.72 -0.45 23.45
CA ALA A 86 14.18 -0.32 24.81
C ALA A 86 14.18 -1.68 25.54
N ILE A 87 13.80 -2.76 24.86
CA ILE A 87 13.81 -4.11 25.42
C ILE A 87 15.24 -4.58 25.72
N ILE A 88 16.19 -4.33 24.81
CA ILE A 88 17.60 -4.68 25.03
C ILE A 88 18.18 -3.91 26.24
N PHE A 89 17.96 -2.60 26.32
CA PHE A 89 18.43 -1.81 27.46
C PHE A 89 17.82 -2.29 28.78
N TYR A 90 16.54 -2.64 28.78
CA TYR A 90 15.89 -3.19 29.95
C TYR A 90 16.48 -4.55 30.34
N ALA A 91 16.77 -5.43 29.37
CA ALA A 91 17.42 -6.71 29.62
C ALA A 91 18.85 -6.54 30.19
N ILE A 92 19.64 -5.60 29.68
CA ILE A 92 20.97 -5.26 30.22
C ILE A 92 20.85 -4.78 31.65
N TYR A 93 19.88 -3.92 31.97
CA TYR A 93 19.62 -3.49 33.32
C TYR A 93 19.30 -4.68 34.26
N LEU A 94 18.46 -5.62 33.83
CA LEU A 94 18.14 -6.83 34.62
C LEU A 94 19.37 -7.72 34.87
N VAL A 95 20.29 -7.82 33.90
CA VAL A 95 21.57 -8.53 34.10
C VAL A 95 22.43 -7.80 35.11
N SER A 96 22.51 -6.46 35.08
CA SER A 96 23.34 -5.68 35.98
C SER A 96 22.93 -5.79 37.44
N ILE A 97 21.67 -6.07 37.73
CA ILE A 97 21.14 -6.32 39.08
C ILE A 97 21.10 -7.81 39.46
N GLY A 98 21.62 -8.71 38.57
CA GLY A 98 21.71 -10.13 38.82
C GLY A 98 20.41 -10.91 38.70
N ASN A 99 19.34 -10.32 38.14
CA ASN A 99 18.04 -11.00 38.01
C ASN A 99 17.98 -12.01 36.86
N ILE A 100 18.78 -11.82 35.82
CA ILE A 100 18.86 -12.72 34.67
C ILE A 100 20.32 -12.94 34.24
N GLU A 101 20.59 -14.06 33.59
CA GLU A 101 21.90 -14.37 33.03
C GLU A 101 22.13 -13.62 31.70
N ILE A 102 23.39 -13.32 31.38
CA ILE A 102 23.77 -12.60 30.16
C ILE A 102 23.28 -13.30 28.86
N GLY A 103 23.26 -14.64 28.87
CA GLY A 103 22.74 -15.45 27.75
C GLY A 103 21.25 -15.23 27.46
N THR A 104 20.49 -14.80 28.48
CA THR A 104 19.05 -14.53 28.34
C THR A 104 18.79 -13.33 27.42
N ILE A 105 19.73 -12.38 27.30
CA ILE A 105 19.61 -11.24 26.37
C ILE A 105 19.48 -11.74 24.92
N LEU A 106 20.27 -12.73 24.53
CA LEU A 106 20.23 -13.32 23.18
C LEU A 106 18.87 -14.01 22.91
N LEU A 107 18.33 -14.70 23.93
CA LEU A 107 17.00 -15.32 23.82
C LEU A 107 15.91 -14.27 23.65
N ILE A 108 15.92 -13.22 24.46
CA ILE A 108 14.96 -12.10 24.38
C ILE A 108 15.01 -11.46 22.98
N TYR A 109 16.21 -11.19 22.46
CA TYR A 109 16.40 -10.63 21.14
C TYR A 109 15.83 -11.55 20.05
N SER A 110 16.14 -12.83 20.10
CA SER A 110 15.67 -13.84 19.13
C SER A 110 14.15 -13.98 19.13
N TYR A 111 13.52 -13.99 20.31
CA TYR A 111 12.06 -14.04 20.41
C TYR A 111 11.40 -12.76 19.91
N TYR A 112 11.96 -11.60 20.23
CA TYR A 112 11.47 -10.34 19.72
C TYR A 112 11.49 -10.31 18.19
N ASP A 113 12.60 -10.71 17.59
CA ASP A 113 12.76 -10.73 16.12
C ASP A 113 11.76 -11.69 15.45
N LYS A 114 11.54 -12.88 16.02
CA LYS A 114 10.51 -13.82 15.56
C LYS A 114 9.09 -13.24 15.64
N ILE A 115 8.78 -12.52 16.73
CA ILE A 115 7.47 -11.89 16.89
C ILE A 115 7.26 -10.83 15.79
N ILE A 116 8.25 -9.97 15.56
CA ILE A 116 8.16 -8.92 14.53
C ILE A 116 8.00 -9.53 13.13
N THR A 117 8.81 -10.54 12.78
CA THR A 117 8.70 -11.22 11.48
C THR A 117 7.30 -11.83 11.26
N ASN A 118 6.71 -12.43 12.30
CA ASN A 118 5.36 -12.96 12.20
C ASN A 118 4.31 -11.84 12.00
N PHE A 119 4.47 -10.67 12.63
CA PHE A 119 3.61 -9.53 12.39
C PHE A 119 3.72 -8.97 10.96
N GLU A 120 4.92 -8.96 10.38
CA GLU A 120 5.14 -8.56 8.99
C GLU A 120 4.40 -9.50 8.02
N VAL A 121 4.48 -10.82 8.25
CA VAL A 121 3.75 -11.82 7.46
C VAL A 121 2.23 -11.61 7.56
N LEU A 122 1.70 -11.36 8.75
CA LEU A 122 0.27 -11.04 8.93
C LEU A 122 -0.13 -9.75 8.18
N GLY A 123 0.76 -8.76 8.15
CA GLY A 123 0.55 -7.52 7.39
C GLY A 123 0.42 -7.77 5.89
N THR A 124 1.29 -8.61 5.30
CA THR A 124 1.24 -8.97 3.88
C THR A 124 -0.03 -9.75 3.53
N ILE A 125 -0.40 -10.75 4.34
CA ILE A 125 -1.63 -11.53 4.15
C ILE A 125 -2.87 -10.61 4.16
N THR A 126 -2.92 -9.62 5.05
CA THR A 126 -4.02 -8.67 5.13
C THR A 126 -4.11 -7.81 3.87
N ALA A 127 -2.98 -7.36 3.32
CA ALA A 127 -2.93 -6.58 2.08
C ALA A 127 -3.38 -7.42 0.87
N ASP A 128 -2.96 -8.67 0.79
CA ASP A 128 -3.35 -9.60 -0.27
C ASP A 128 -4.84 -9.93 -0.20
N TYR A 129 -5.39 -10.15 0.99
CA TYR A 129 -6.82 -10.34 1.18
C TYR A 129 -7.65 -9.14 0.73
N GLN A 130 -7.21 -7.92 1.04
CA GLN A 130 -7.89 -6.71 0.56
C GLN A 130 -7.83 -6.60 -0.98
N SER A 131 -6.70 -6.91 -1.58
CA SER A 131 -6.52 -6.91 -3.04
C SER A 131 -7.43 -7.94 -3.72
N PHE A 132 -7.51 -9.15 -3.15
CA PHE A 132 -8.39 -10.22 -3.59
C PHE A 132 -9.87 -9.81 -3.51
N ASN A 133 -10.29 -9.22 -2.40
CA ASN A 133 -11.68 -8.79 -2.20
C ASN A 133 -12.10 -7.70 -3.20
N VAL A 134 -11.19 -6.76 -3.53
CA VAL A 134 -11.41 -5.77 -4.60
C VAL A 134 -11.56 -6.43 -5.97
N SER A 135 -10.77 -7.45 -6.25
CA SER A 135 -10.84 -8.21 -7.52
C SER A 135 -12.12 -9.01 -7.63
N LEU A 136 -12.56 -9.68 -6.56
CA LEU A 136 -13.85 -10.37 -6.48
C LEU A 136 -15.03 -9.43 -6.72
N ASN A 137 -15.03 -8.26 -6.10
CA ASN A 137 -16.10 -7.28 -6.31
C ASN A 137 -16.16 -6.75 -7.74
N ARG A 138 -15.03 -6.69 -8.44
CA ARG A 138 -14.99 -6.34 -9.87
C ARG A 138 -15.55 -7.45 -10.75
N LEU A 139 -15.19 -8.71 -10.48
CA LEU A 139 -15.72 -9.88 -11.18
C LEU A 139 -17.25 -9.98 -11.01
N ASN A 140 -17.75 -9.86 -9.78
CA ASN A 140 -19.19 -9.88 -9.51
C ASN A 140 -19.95 -8.80 -10.28
N LYS A 141 -19.38 -7.58 -10.40
CA LYS A 141 -20.01 -6.50 -11.19
C LYS A 141 -20.07 -6.80 -12.67
N VAL A 142 -19.08 -7.48 -13.23
CA VAL A 142 -19.07 -7.87 -14.65
C VAL A 142 -20.10 -8.97 -14.89
N THR A 143 -20.08 -10.02 -14.05
CA THR A 143 -21.02 -11.16 -14.18
C THR A 143 -22.48 -10.73 -14.02
N THR A 144 -22.75 -9.82 -13.07
CA THR A 144 -24.12 -9.30 -12.87
C THR A 144 -24.59 -8.45 -14.07
N ARG A 145 -23.68 -7.73 -14.73
CA ARG A 145 -24.04 -6.98 -15.95
C ARG A 145 -24.33 -7.87 -17.15
N GLU A 146 -23.62 -8.99 -17.30
CA GLU A 146 -23.86 -9.95 -18.38
C GLU A 146 -25.17 -10.72 -18.21
N VAL A 147 -25.59 -10.95 -16.95
CA VAL A 147 -26.87 -11.62 -16.64
C VAL A 147 -28.08 -10.70 -16.89
N ILE A 148 -27.94 -9.38 -16.71
CA ILE A 148 -29.00 -8.39 -16.96
C ILE A 148 -29.11 -8.03 -18.44
N ALA A 149 -28.10 -8.28 -19.25
CA ALA A 149 -28.06 -7.97 -20.69
C ALA A 149 -28.59 -9.12 -21.59
N LYS A 150 -29.03 -10.24 -21.02
CA LYS A 150 -29.74 -11.35 -21.67
C LYS A 150 -31.21 -11.31 -21.34
#